data_902cc57b7cdde32bbf5dada787645569
#
_entry.id   902cc57b7cdde32bbf5dada787645569
#
_cell.length_a   1.000
_cell.length_b   1.000
_cell.length_c   1.000
_cell.angle_alpha   90.00
_cell.angle_beta   90.00
_cell.angle_gamma   90.00
#
_symmetry.space_group_name_H-M   'P 1'
#
loop_
_entity.id
_entity.type
_entity.pdbx_description
1 polymer ?
#
loop_
_entity_poly.entity_id
_entity_poly.type
_entity_poly.pdbx_seq_one_letter_code
_entity_poly.pdbx_strand_id
1 'polypeptide(L)'
;MKISFNESQKLCSYTAVMLVLLSFFIYYASQQSAGLLITCITLLVTGAGIWFGAIYALVITLLVLFVLGSLLLWFQTGSFMASAGAESLQVLVIWGIALLLFSYIAGRIHELAKGLERSVKQLREEITSFVAVDRVTGFDNHLRMKLELSEEIKRAERYGNSFVFLLLHMHYFKEFKSLYGEKETDRLLAFISRQIRSSVRETDKKFRPSAERFGIVLTHTPEEHMPAVLAKLKKELDKYRLQNGKYVSITFRVCYLAYRKDLQTAEQFLNELENEMMMNEL
;
A
#
# COMPACT_ATOMS: atom_id res chain seq x y z
N MET A 1 -0.87 -9.32 17.85
CA MET A 1 0.55 -9.40 18.24
C MET A 1 1.11 -10.82 18.32
N LYS A 2 0.41 -11.83 18.86
CA LYS A 2 0.90 -13.23 18.91
C LYS A 2 1.06 -13.91 17.54
N ILE A 3 0.26 -13.56 16.54
CA ILE A 3 0.27 -14.21 15.21
C ILE A 3 1.52 -13.84 14.40
N SER A 4 1.94 -12.57 14.43
CA SER A 4 3.14 -12.10 13.71
C SER A 4 4.45 -12.63 14.29
N PHE A 5 4.52 -12.83 15.60
CA PHE A 5 5.69 -13.38 16.26
C PHE A 5 5.93 -14.85 15.86
N ASN A 6 4.85 -15.63 15.76
CA ASN A 6 4.92 -17.04 15.33
C ASN A 6 5.33 -17.15 13.85
N GLU A 7 4.89 -16.26 12.97
CA GLU A 7 5.28 -16.27 11.55
C GLU A 7 6.74 -15.85 11.35
N SER A 8 7.23 -14.85 12.07
CA SER A 8 8.64 -14.46 12.02
C SER A 8 9.58 -15.56 12.54
N GLN A 9 9.18 -16.29 13.58
CA GLN A 9 9.94 -17.46 14.07
C GLN A 9 9.96 -18.59 13.05
N LYS A 10 8.84 -18.87 12.37
CA LYS A 10 8.80 -19.86 11.28
C LYS A 10 9.69 -19.44 10.13
N LEU A 11 9.65 -18.16 9.70
CA LEU A 11 10.52 -17.65 8.67
C LEU A 11 12.00 -17.85 9.04
N CYS A 12 12.39 -17.50 10.25
CA CYS A 12 13.75 -17.68 10.75
C CYS A 12 14.15 -19.16 10.79
N SER A 13 13.25 -20.07 11.17
CA SER A 13 13.52 -21.50 11.19
C SER A 13 13.69 -22.09 9.77
N TYR A 14 12.85 -21.72 8.82
CA TYR A 14 12.98 -22.16 7.43
C TYR A 14 14.25 -21.63 6.77
N THR A 15 14.64 -20.38 7.03
CA THR A 15 15.90 -19.84 6.51
C THR A 15 17.11 -20.53 7.13
N ALA A 16 17.10 -20.81 8.42
CA ALA A 16 18.17 -21.54 9.10
C ALA A 16 18.31 -22.97 8.56
N VAL A 17 17.21 -23.72 8.43
CA VAL A 17 17.19 -25.07 7.85
C VAL A 17 17.70 -25.04 6.41
N MET A 18 17.27 -24.08 5.60
CA MET A 18 17.74 -23.94 4.22
C MET A 18 19.26 -23.70 4.16
N LEU A 19 19.81 -22.83 5.01
CA LEU A 19 21.26 -22.58 5.05
C LEU A 19 22.08 -23.82 5.44
N VAL A 20 21.60 -24.57 6.43
CA VAL A 20 22.26 -25.81 6.86
C VAL A 20 22.23 -26.87 5.74
N LEU A 21 21.08 -27.07 5.12
CA LEU A 21 20.94 -27.99 3.99
C LEU A 21 21.78 -27.57 2.80
N LEU A 22 21.85 -26.28 2.50
CA LEU A 22 22.64 -25.73 1.41
C LEU A 22 24.14 -25.92 1.65
N SER A 23 24.63 -25.70 2.87
CA SER A 23 26.03 -25.91 3.21
C SER A 23 26.44 -27.37 3.09
N PHE A 24 25.59 -28.31 3.56
CA PHE A 24 25.79 -29.74 3.42
C PHE A 24 25.78 -30.16 1.93
N PHE A 25 24.85 -29.61 1.15
CA PHE A 25 24.75 -29.90 -0.27
C PHE A 25 25.96 -29.37 -1.05
N ILE A 26 26.46 -28.17 -0.76
CA ILE A 26 27.69 -27.62 -1.39
C ILE A 26 28.89 -28.52 -1.09
N TYR A 27 29.02 -29.01 0.15
CA TYR A 27 30.07 -29.94 0.51
C TYR A 27 29.97 -31.24 -0.29
N TYR A 28 28.76 -31.82 -0.41
CA TYR A 28 28.55 -33.05 -1.21
C TYR A 28 28.84 -32.78 -2.69
N ALA A 29 28.36 -31.71 -3.26
CA ALA A 29 28.59 -31.33 -4.65
C ALA A 29 30.09 -31.13 -4.96
N SER A 30 30.87 -30.59 -4.02
CA SER A 30 32.30 -30.36 -4.21
C SER A 30 33.10 -31.64 -4.44
N GLN A 31 32.58 -32.80 -4.05
CA GLN A 31 33.20 -34.13 -4.27
C GLN A 31 32.94 -34.69 -5.69
N GLN A 32 32.05 -34.04 -6.47
CA GLN A 32 31.66 -34.49 -7.80
C GLN A 32 32.40 -33.70 -8.88
N SER A 33 32.71 -34.34 -10.01
CA SER A 33 33.41 -33.73 -11.15
C SER A 33 32.65 -32.52 -11.75
N ALA A 34 31.30 -32.57 -11.72
CA ALA A 34 30.41 -31.47 -12.15
C ALA A 34 29.91 -30.58 -11.01
N GLY A 35 30.52 -30.64 -9.82
CA GLY A 35 30.02 -30.05 -8.59
C GLY A 35 29.76 -28.56 -8.65
N LEU A 36 30.63 -27.82 -9.34
CA LEU A 36 30.45 -26.37 -9.49
C LEU A 36 29.20 -26.01 -10.29
N LEU A 37 28.93 -26.71 -11.39
CA LEU A 37 27.77 -26.50 -12.25
C LEU A 37 26.48 -26.88 -11.51
N ILE A 38 26.46 -28.00 -10.80
CA ILE A 38 25.35 -28.45 -9.95
C ILE A 38 25.03 -27.42 -8.89
N THR A 39 26.06 -26.89 -8.22
CA THR A 39 25.87 -25.83 -7.19
C THR A 39 25.31 -24.55 -7.78
N CYS A 40 25.83 -24.07 -8.91
CA CYS A 40 25.32 -22.86 -9.57
C CYS A 40 23.84 -22.97 -9.95
N ILE A 41 23.43 -24.09 -10.55
CA ILE A 41 22.03 -24.31 -10.92
C ILE A 41 21.15 -24.36 -9.67
N THR A 42 21.58 -25.04 -8.61
CA THR A 42 20.85 -25.11 -7.34
C THR A 42 20.64 -23.71 -6.73
N LEU A 43 21.67 -22.88 -6.72
CA LEU A 43 21.59 -21.50 -6.23
C LEU A 43 20.64 -20.63 -7.07
N LEU A 44 20.68 -20.79 -8.40
CA LEU A 44 19.76 -20.06 -9.29
C LEU A 44 18.30 -20.44 -9.07
N VAL A 45 18.02 -21.75 -8.94
CA VAL A 45 16.66 -22.25 -8.70
C VAL A 45 16.14 -21.81 -7.33
N THR A 46 16.97 -21.92 -6.27
CA THR A 46 16.59 -21.46 -4.92
C THR A 46 16.38 -19.96 -4.88
N GLY A 47 17.23 -19.17 -5.53
CA GLY A 47 17.06 -17.72 -5.66
C GLY A 47 15.77 -17.35 -6.39
N ALA A 48 15.45 -18.05 -7.49
CA ALA A 48 14.18 -17.88 -8.19
C ALA A 48 12.98 -18.21 -7.29
N GLY A 49 13.08 -19.23 -6.44
CA GLY A 49 12.04 -19.62 -5.48
C GLY A 49 11.77 -18.56 -4.42
N ILE A 50 12.82 -17.92 -3.90
CA ILE A 50 12.70 -16.85 -2.93
C ILE A 50 12.08 -15.59 -3.57
N TRP A 51 12.42 -15.31 -4.84
CA TRP A 51 11.96 -14.09 -5.51
C TRP A 51 10.56 -14.21 -6.11
N PHE A 52 10.30 -15.30 -6.83
CA PHE A 52 9.05 -15.49 -7.58
C PHE A 52 8.05 -16.45 -6.90
N GLY A 53 8.48 -17.21 -5.91
CA GLY A 53 7.65 -18.13 -5.15
C GLY A 53 7.74 -19.58 -5.62
N ALA A 54 7.00 -20.47 -4.90
CA ALA A 54 7.10 -21.92 -5.02
C ALA A 54 6.76 -22.45 -6.42
N ILE A 55 5.70 -21.92 -7.05
CA ILE A 55 5.22 -22.42 -8.34
C ILE A 55 6.28 -22.26 -9.43
N TYR A 56 6.86 -21.06 -9.52
CA TYR A 56 7.91 -20.79 -10.50
C TYR A 56 9.18 -21.61 -10.25
N ALA A 57 9.59 -21.75 -8.98
CA ALA A 57 10.72 -22.57 -8.62
C ALA A 57 10.52 -24.03 -9.01
N LEU A 58 9.34 -24.60 -8.75
CA LEU A 58 9.01 -25.98 -9.11
C LEU A 58 8.98 -26.19 -10.63
N VAL A 59 8.40 -25.26 -11.39
CA VAL A 59 8.39 -25.32 -12.85
C VAL A 59 9.82 -25.29 -13.41
N ILE A 60 10.67 -24.39 -12.93
CA ILE A 60 12.09 -24.32 -13.33
C ILE A 60 12.81 -25.63 -12.95
N THR A 61 12.58 -26.14 -11.75
CA THR A 61 13.17 -27.41 -11.30
C THR A 61 12.80 -28.56 -12.21
N LEU A 62 11.52 -28.71 -12.55
CA LEU A 62 11.04 -29.78 -13.45
C LEU A 62 11.65 -29.64 -14.85
N LEU A 63 11.75 -28.41 -15.37
CA LEU A 63 12.36 -28.16 -16.67
C LEU A 63 13.86 -28.53 -16.66
N VAL A 64 14.59 -28.13 -15.62
CA VAL A 64 16.00 -28.48 -15.45
C VAL A 64 16.20 -30.02 -15.38
N LEU A 65 15.38 -30.70 -14.57
CA LEU A 65 15.44 -32.14 -14.44
C LEU A 65 15.09 -32.87 -15.75
N PHE A 66 14.09 -32.34 -16.49
CA PHE A 66 13.72 -32.91 -17.78
C PHE A 66 14.85 -32.76 -18.81
N VAL A 67 15.43 -31.58 -18.94
CA VAL A 67 16.54 -31.34 -19.88
C VAL A 67 17.75 -32.21 -19.55
N LEU A 68 18.16 -32.23 -18.28
CA LEU A 68 19.35 -32.98 -17.88
C LEU A 68 19.11 -34.50 -17.94
N GLY A 69 17.91 -34.97 -17.57
CA GLY A 69 17.52 -36.35 -17.72
C GLY A 69 17.52 -36.80 -19.19
N SER A 70 16.98 -35.95 -20.08
CA SER A 70 16.99 -36.24 -21.54
C SER A 70 18.40 -36.29 -22.12
N LEU A 71 19.26 -35.35 -21.70
CA LEU A 71 20.66 -35.35 -22.12
C LEU A 71 21.40 -36.61 -21.66
N LEU A 72 21.22 -37.04 -20.41
CA LEU A 72 21.82 -38.27 -19.90
C LEU A 72 21.38 -39.51 -20.68
N LEU A 73 20.07 -39.63 -20.96
CA LEU A 73 19.54 -40.73 -21.78
C LEU A 73 20.12 -40.72 -23.21
N TRP A 74 20.26 -39.51 -23.81
CA TRP A 74 20.86 -39.39 -25.13
C TRP A 74 22.32 -39.86 -25.17
N PHE A 75 23.13 -39.45 -24.16
CA PHE A 75 24.54 -39.91 -24.08
C PHE A 75 24.69 -41.38 -23.76
N GLN A 76 23.74 -41.98 -23.03
CA GLN A 76 23.77 -43.41 -22.64
C GLN A 76 23.42 -44.35 -23.81
N THR A 77 22.58 -43.89 -24.77
CA THR A 77 22.25 -44.67 -26.00
C THR A 77 23.39 -44.67 -27.03
N GLY A 78 24.32 -43.72 -26.96
CA GLY A 78 25.55 -43.69 -27.77
C GLY A 78 26.67 -44.48 -27.09
N SER A 79 26.76 -45.76 -27.30
CA SER A 79 27.74 -46.83 -27.05
C SER A 79 29.08 -46.55 -26.32
N PHE A 80 29.26 -45.45 -25.58
CA PHE A 80 30.59 -45.11 -25.04
C PHE A 80 30.74 -45.17 -23.51
N MET A 81 29.69 -45.45 -22.71
CA MET A 81 29.80 -45.41 -21.24
C MET A 81 28.91 -46.42 -20.49
N ALA A 82 29.09 -47.70 -20.72
CA ALA A 82 28.36 -48.71 -19.96
C ALA A 82 28.77 -48.82 -18.46
N SER A 83 29.93 -48.29 -18.05
CA SER A 83 30.43 -48.34 -16.68
C SER A 83 30.14 -47.06 -15.87
N ALA A 84 29.96 -45.92 -16.53
CA ALA A 84 29.69 -44.62 -15.86
C ALA A 84 28.18 -44.37 -15.59
N GLY A 85 27.30 -45.25 -16.11
CA GLY A 85 25.85 -45.00 -16.10
C GLY A 85 25.17 -45.05 -14.72
N ALA A 86 25.61 -45.97 -13.84
CA ALA A 86 24.92 -46.14 -12.55
C ALA A 86 25.27 -45.06 -11.54
N GLU A 87 26.52 -44.62 -11.48
CA GLU A 87 26.96 -43.55 -10.56
C GLU A 87 26.39 -42.19 -10.97
N SER A 88 26.37 -41.88 -12.26
CA SER A 88 25.79 -40.63 -12.77
C SER A 88 24.28 -40.55 -12.55
N LEU A 89 23.56 -41.68 -12.63
CA LEU A 89 22.12 -41.73 -12.36
C LEU A 89 21.83 -41.53 -10.87
N GLN A 90 22.62 -42.12 -9.96
CA GLN A 90 22.46 -41.87 -8.52
C GLN A 90 22.67 -40.40 -8.14
N VAL A 91 23.71 -39.76 -8.67
CA VAL A 91 23.97 -38.35 -8.45
C VAL A 91 22.81 -37.45 -8.94
N LEU A 92 22.27 -37.76 -10.13
CA LEU A 92 21.12 -37.02 -10.68
C LEU A 92 19.87 -37.18 -9.83
N VAL A 93 19.57 -38.37 -9.32
CA VAL A 93 18.42 -38.64 -8.46
C VAL A 93 18.54 -37.86 -7.13
N ILE A 94 19.70 -37.96 -6.46
CA ILE A 94 19.96 -37.24 -5.21
C ILE A 94 19.84 -35.72 -5.42
N TRP A 95 20.43 -35.22 -6.49
CA TRP A 95 20.36 -33.81 -6.84
C TRP A 95 18.94 -33.36 -7.17
N GLY A 96 18.16 -34.16 -7.91
CA GLY A 96 16.77 -33.88 -8.22
C GLY A 96 15.91 -33.77 -6.96
N ILE A 97 16.09 -34.71 -6.00
CA ILE A 97 15.40 -34.63 -4.69
C ILE A 97 15.81 -33.36 -3.93
N ALA A 98 17.09 -33.01 -3.92
CA ALA A 98 17.60 -31.80 -3.27
C ALA A 98 17.00 -30.53 -3.89
N LEU A 99 16.94 -30.43 -5.23
CA LEU A 99 16.32 -29.32 -5.94
C LEU A 99 14.84 -29.14 -5.59
N LEU A 100 14.08 -30.25 -5.51
CA LEU A 100 12.66 -30.19 -5.11
C LEU A 100 12.50 -29.70 -3.67
N LEU A 101 13.34 -30.19 -2.74
CA LEU A 101 13.34 -29.72 -1.35
C LEU A 101 13.69 -28.23 -1.24
N PHE A 102 14.74 -27.79 -1.94
CA PHE A 102 15.12 -26.37 -1.94
C PHE A 102 14.05 -25.49 -2.55
N SER A 103 13.43 -25.92 -3.66
CA SER A 103 12.32 -25.18 -4.28
C SER A 103 11.12 -25.07 -3.34
N TYR A 104 10.78 -26.12 -2.62
CA TYR A 104 9.70 -26.10 -1.63
C TYR A 104 10.01 -25.16 -0.47
N ILE A 105 11.19 -25.26 0.14
CA ILE A 105 11.59 -24.42 1.27
C ILE A 105 11.67 -22.95 0.84
N ALA A 106 12.28 -22.66 -0.32
CA ALA A 106 12.36 -21.30 -0.87
C ALA A 106 10.97 -20.69 -1.10
N GLY A 107 10.04 -21.48 -1.64
CA GLY A 107 8.65 -21.07 -1.81
C GLY A 107 7.95 -20.77 -0.49
N ARG A 108 8.17 -21.58 0.55
CA ARG A 108 7.62 -21.32 1.89
C ARG A 108 8.17 -20.04 2.53
N ILE A 109 9.46 -19.76 2.33
CA ILE A 109 10.11 -18.52 2.76
C ILE A 109 9.44 -17.32 2.07
N HIS A 110 9.22 -17.40 0.75
CA HIS A 110 8.56 -16.35 -0.01
C HIS A 110 7.12 -16.06 0.48
N GLU A 111 6.31 -17.11 0.69
CA GLU A 111 4.94 -16.96 1.20
C GLU A 111 4.90 -16.32 2.59
N LEU A 112 5.78 -16.76 3.51
CA LEU A 112 5.87 -16.19 4.85
C LEU A 112 6.33 -14.73 4.83
N ALA A 113 7.32 -14.40 3.98
CA ALA A 113 7.80 -13.03 3.82
C ALA A 113 6.70 -12.10 3.30
N LYS A 114 5.96 -12.52 2.27
CA LYS A 114 4.79 -11.77 1.76
C LYS A 114 3.66 -11.65 2.77
N GLY A 115 3.41 -12.69 3.56
CA GLY A 115 2.42 -12.65 4.64
C GLY A 115 2.79 -11.60 5.68
N LEU A 116 4.05 -11.58 6.11
CA LEU A 116 4.56 -10.61 7.07
C LEU A 116 4.49 -9.17 6.54
N GLU A 117 4.86 -8.96 5.27
CA GLU A 117 4.77 -7.64 4.62
C GLU A 117 3.33 -7.11 4.59
N ARG A 118 2.36 -7.98 4.24
CA ARG A 118 0.93 -7.62 4.26
C ARG A 118 0.45 -7.26 5.67
N SER A 119 0.84 -8.04 6.69
CA SER A 119 0.47 -7.78 8.08
C SER A 119 1.05 -6.46 8.58
N VAL A 120 2.31 -6.15 8.26
CA VAL A 120 2.94 -4.88 8.61
C VAL A 120 2.25 -3.71 7.90
N LYS A 121 1.87 -3.88 6.63
CA LYS A 121 1.12 -2.86 5.89
C LYS A 121 -0.25 -2.60 6.50
N GLN A 122 -0.99 -3.65 6.82
CA GLN A 122 -2.30 -3.53 7.50
C GLN A 122 -2.19 -2.83 8.86
N LEU A 123 -1.21 -3.22 9.69
CA LEU A 123 -0.98 -2.57 10.98
C LEU A 123 -0.63 -1.08 10.81
N ARG A 124 0.14 -0.74 9.79
CA ARG A 124 0.50 0.64 9.47
C ARG A 124 -0.72 1.46 9.03
N GLU A 125 -1.60 0.88 8.24
CA GLU A 125 -2.86 1.50 7.82
C GLU A 125 -3.80 1.68 9.02
N GLU A 126 -3.93 0.69 9.91
CA GLU A 126 -4.65 0.82 11.18
C GLU A 126 -4.09 1.94 12.05
N ILE A 127 -2.79 1.94 12.34
CA ILE A 127 -2.17 2.98 13.15
C ILE A 127 -2.37 4.37 12.51
N THR A 128 -2.26 4.48 11.18
CA THR A 128 -2.49 5.75 10.48
C THR A 128 -3.94 6.20 10.59
N SER A 129 -4.90 5.28 10.66
CA SER A 129 -6.32 5.60 10.89
C SER A 129 -6.58 6.08 12.33
N PHE A 130 -5.80 5.61 13.31
CA PHE A 130 -5.89 6.08 14.71
C PHE A 130 -5.19 7.42 14.96
N VAL A 131 -4.26 7.85 14.09
CA VAL A 131 -3.71 9.20 14.17
C VAL A 131 -4.78 10.17 13.66
N ALA A 132 -5.48 10.77 14.61
CA ALA A 132 -6.63 11.65 14.34
C ALA A 132 -6.30 12.85 13.46
N VAL A 133 -5.02 13.24 13.35
CA VAL A 133 -4.55 14.49 12.72
C VAL A 133 -3.62 14.21 11.54
N ASP A 134 -3.90 14.83 10.40
CA ASP A 134 -3.02 14.81 9.23
C ASP A 134 -1.72 15.60 9.51
N ARG A 135 -0.57 14.97 9.28
CA ARG A 135 0.75 15.50 9.64
C ARG A 135 1.15 16.77 8.89
N VAL A 136 0.65 16.95 7.66
CA VAL A 136 1.03 18.06 6.78
C VAL A 136 0.16 19.28 7.03
N THR A 137 -1.15 19.05 7.14
CA THR A 137 -2.15 20.14 7.29
C THR A 137 -2.48 20.44 8.74
N GLY A 138 -2.27 19.49 9.64
CA GLY A 138 -2.73 19.57 11.02
C GLY A 138 -4.26 19.59 11.15
N PHE A 139 -4.99 19.09 10.13
CA PHE A 139 -6.43 18.90 10.16
C PHE A 139 -6.76 17.49 10.60
N ASP A 140 -7.94 17.32 11.18
CA ASP A 140 -8.41 16.01 11.59
C ASP A 140 -8.67 15.08 10.37
N ASN A 141 -8.49 13.78 10.56
CA ASN A 141 -8.68 12.78 9.51
C ASN A 141 -10.17 12.44 9.28
N HIS A 142 -10.42 11.52 8.32
CA HIS A 142 -11.76 11.07 7.97
C HIS A 142 -12.53 10.44 9.16
N LEU A 143 -11.84 9.65 10.02
CA LEU A 143 -12.49 9.01 11.16
C LEU A 143 -12.96 10.07 12.18
N ARG A 144 -12.09 11.02 12.50
CA ARG A 144 -12.43 12.13 13.40
C ARG A 144 -13.53 13.01 12.81
N MET A 145 -13.50 13.24 11.50
CA MET A 145 -14.57 13.95 10.79
C MET A 145 -15.95 13.30 11.00
N LYS A 146 -16.06 11.97 10.83
CA LYS A 146 -17.32 11.26 11.05
C LYS A 146 -17.80 11.38 12.50
N LEU A 147 -16.91 11.28 13.48
CA LEU A 147 -17.25 11.41 14.89
C LEU A 147 -17.73 12.82 15.23
N GLU A 148 -16.98 13.86 14.83
CA GLU A 148 -17.34 15.27 15.07
C GLU A 148 -18.65 15.65 14.38
N LEU A 149 -18.86 15.18 13.13
CA LEU A 149 -20.11 15.41 12.41
C LEU A 149 -21.29 14.74 13.14
N SER A 150 -21.12 13.52 13.63
CA SER A 150 -22.15 12.80 14.41
C SER A 150 -22.50 13.53 15.71
N GLU A 151 -21.51 14.12 16.38
CA GLU A 151 -21.73 14.95 17.58
C GLU A 151 -22.45 16.25 17.24
N GLU A 152 -22.10 16.89 16.12
CA GLU A 152 -22.72 18.14 15.71
C GLU A 152 -24.19 17.94 15.28
N ILE A 153 -24.50 16.83 14.60
CA ILE A 153 -25.88 16.43 14.31
C ILE A 153 -26.70 16.30 15.61
N LYS A 154 -26.20 15.60 16.61
CA LYS A 154 -26.86 15.43 17.92
C LYS A 154 -27.03 16.78 18.66
N ARG A 155 -26.06 17.69 18.55
CA ARG A 155 -26.16 19.04 19.11
C ARG A 155 -27.22 19.86 18.40
N ALA A 156 -27.25 19.81 17.06
CA ALA A 156 -28.25 20.48 16.25
C ALA A 156 -29.67 19.99 16.54
N GLU A 157 -29.84 18.65 16.66
CA GLU A 157 -31.10 18.04 17.03
C GLU A 157 -31.58 18.49 18.42
N ARG A 158 -30.67 18.48 19.41
CA ARG A 158 -31.00 18.79 20.82
C ARG A 158 -31.25 20.27 21.07
N TYR A 159 -30.47 21.14 20.46
CA TYR A 159 -30.48 22.58 20.77
C TYR A 159 -31.06 23.44 19.66
N GLY A 160 -31.43 22.86 18.51
CA GLY A 160 -31.97 23.59 17.37
C GLY A 160 -30.94 24.47 16.64
N ASN A 161 -29.65 24.23 16.85
CA ASN A 161 -28.58 24.98 16.20
C ASN A 161 -28.42 24.54 14.75
N SER A 162 -28.17 25.51 13.85
CA SER A 162 -27.81 25.20 12.47
C SER A 162 -26.29 25.03 12.33
N PHE A 163 -25.86 24.16 11.45
CA PHE A 163 -24.48 24.09 10.96
C PHE A 163 -24.49 23.78 9.47
N VAL A 164 -23.39 24.10 8.81
CA VAL A 164 -23.16 23.76 7.41
C VAL A 164 -21.86 22.95 7.31
N PHE A 165 -21.90 21.85 6.58
CA PHE A 165 -20.71 21.13 6.20
C PHE A 165 -20.28 21.51 4.79
N LEU A 166 -19.04 21.96 4.64
CA LEU A 166 -18.43 22.37 3.40
C LEU A 166 -17.36 21.36 3.01
N LEU A 167 -17.41 20.84 1.78
CA LEU A 167 -16.42 19.93 1.21
C LEU A 167 -15.74 20.60 0.01
N LEU A 168 -14.43 20.66 0.05
CA LEU A 168 -13.56 21.14 -1.01
C LEU A 168 -12.82 19.96 -1.61
N HIS A 169 -12.94 19.74 -2.91
CA HIS A 169 -12.19 18.74 -3.64
C HIS A 169 -11.22 19.43 -4.61
N MET A 170 -9.94 19.22 -4.42
CA MET A 170 -8.91 19.79 -5.28
C MET A 170 -8.83 19.03 -6.60
N HIS A 171 -9.08 19.73 -7.73
CA HIS A 171 -8.86 19.17 -9.06
C HIS A 171 -7.36 19.02 -9.35
N TYR A 172 -7.03 18.04 -10.18
CA TYR A 172 -5.65 17.79 -10.67
C TYR A 172 -4.60 17.59 -9.58
N PHE A 173 -5.03 17.08 -8.41
CA PHE A 173 -4.09 16.83 -7.29
C PHE A 173 -3.01 15.81 -7.65
N LYS A 174 -3.40 14.72 -8.34
CA LYS A 174 -2.47 13.65 -8.75
C LYS A 174 -1.48 14.14 -9.80
N GLU A 175 -1.95 14.93 -10.74
CA GLU A 175 -1.15 15.58 -11.78
C GLU A 175 -0.16 16.57 -11.16
N PHE A 176 -0.62 17.39 -10.22
CA PHE A 176 0.24 18.30 -9.48
C PHE A 176 1.35 17.55 -8.75
N LYS A 177 1.00 16.47 -8.03
CA LYS A 177 1.98 15.62 -7.32
C LYS A 177 2.98 14.97 -8.27
N SER A 178 2.53 14.52 -9.45
CA SER A 178 3.38 13.93 -10.47
C SER A 178 4.36 14.94 -11.09
N LEU A 179 3.92 16.17 -11.32
CA LEU A 179 4.71 17.22 -11.97
C LEU A 179 5.71 17.88 -11.02
N TYR A 180 5.32 18.15 -9.77
CA TYR A 180 6.11 18.96 -8.84
C TYR A 180 6.71 18.15 -7.68
N GLY A 181 6.33 16.90 -7.53
CA GLY A 181 6.86 15.98 -6.52
C GLY A 181 6.23 16.16 -5.15
N GLU A 182 6.61 15.29 -4.23
CA GLU A 182 6.01 15.17 -2.90
C GLU A 182 6.27 16.39 -2.02
N LYS A 183 7.51 16.89 -2.03
CA LYS A 183 7.88 18.06 -1.21
C LYS A 183 7.10 19.33 -1.56
N GLU A 184 6.88 19.58 -2.86
CA GLU A 184 6.09 20.75 -3.28
C GLU A 184 4.61 20.54 -3.00
N THR A 185 4.12 19.30 -3.11
CA THR A 185 2.75 18.95 -2.71
C THR A 185 2.51 19.19 -1.22
N ASP A 186 3.43 18.81 -0.36
CA ASP A 186 3.33 19.05 1.08
C ASP A 186 3.29 20.58 1.39
N ARG A 187 4.07 21.38 0.69
CA ARG A 187 4.03 22.85 0.81
C ARG A 187 2.70 23.44 0.35
N LEU A 188 2.18 22.94 -0.77
CA LEU A 188 0.86 23.32 -1.26
C LEU A 188 -0.23 23.00 -0.22
N LEU A 189 -0.22 21.80 0.34
CA LEU A 189 -1.18 21.38 1.36
C LEU A 189 -1.06 22.21 2.64
N ALA A 190 0.15 22.54 3.07
CA ALA A 190 0.39 23.44 4.20
C ALA A 190 -0.07 24.87 3.89
N PHE A 191 0.05 25.33 2.66
CA PHE A 191 -0.51 26.62 2.22
C PHE A 191 -2.03 26.59 2.29
N ILE A 192 -2.70 25.62 1.65
CA ILE A 192 -4.16 25.47 1.66
C ILE A 192 -4.69 25.43 3.09
N SER A 193 -4.07 24.64 3.98
CA SER A 193 -4.51 24.54 5.37
C SER A 193 -4.41 25.86 6.13
N ARG A 194 -3.37 26.67 5.87
CA ARG A 194 -3.25 28.02 6.47
C ARG A 194 -4.33 28.96 5.95
N GLN A 195 -4.60 28.95 4.63
CA GLN A 195 -5.64 29.79 4.06
C GLN A 195 -7.05 29.41 4.56
N ILE A 196 -7.33 28.11 4.68
CA ILE A 196 -8.59 27.66 5.29
C ILE A 196 -8.69 28.15 6.73
N ARG A 197 -7.63 27.97 7.56
CA ARG A 197 -7.64 28.45 8.96
C ARG A 197 -7.90 29.94 9.09
N SER A 198 -7.30 30.76 8.22
CA SER A 198 -7.50 32.23 8.24
C SER A 198 -8.86 32.64 7.69
N SER A 199 -9.51 31.81 6.92
CA SER A 199 -10.79 32.11 6.27
C SER A 199 -12.00 31.77 7.11
N VAL A 200 -11.89 30.81 8.06
CA VAL A 200 -12.97 30.33 8.92
C VAL A 200 -12.67 30.63 10.39
N ARG A 201 -13.67 30.48 11.27
CA ARG A 201 -13.52 30.75 12.71
C ARG A 201 -12.65 29.66 13.37
N GLU A 202 -12.05 29.97 14.50
CA GLU A 202 -11.29 29.01 15.29
C GLU A 202 -12.16 27.83 15.77
N THR A 203 -13.42 28.11 16.13
CA THR A 203 -14.41 27.14 16.56
C THR A 203 -14.89 26.20 15.46
N ASP A 204 -14.71 26.57 14.18
CA ASP A 204 -15.08 25.70 13.05
C ASP A 204 -14.12 24.51 12.98
N LYS A 205 -14.66 23.33 12.74
CA LYS A 205 -13.87 22.08 12.65
C LYS A 205 -13.33 21.90 11.24
N LYS A 206 -12.08 21.51 11.14
CA LYS A 206 -11.35 21.39 9.86
C LYS A 206 -10.82 19.98 9.71
N PHE A 207 -11.08 19.36 8.56
CA PHE A 207 -10.78 17.96 8.29
C PHE A 207 -10.06 17.80 6.96
N ARG A 208 -9.24 16.75 6.87
CA ARG A 208 -8.68 16.25 5.63
C ARG A 208 -9.06 14.77 5.46
N PRO A 209 -10.25 14.48 4.93
CA PRO A 209 -10.75 13.12 4.82
C PRO A 209 -9.99 12.26 3.80
N SER A 210 -9.37 12.88 2.80
CA SER A 210 -8.51 12.18 1.83
C SER A 210 -7.37 13.08 1.34
N ALA A 211 -6.52 12.56 0.48
CA ALA A 211 -5.35 13.29 -0.04
C ALA A 211 -5.71 14.63 -0.71
N GLU A 212 -6.83 14.69 -1.41
CA GLU A 212 -7.27 15.78 -2.27
C GLU A 212 -8.52 16.51 -1.76
N ARG A 213 -9.07 16.10 -0.60
CA ARG A 213 -10.32 16.64 -0.05
C ARG A 213 -10.11 17.33 1.29
N PHE A 214 -10.81 18.44 1.50
CA PHE A 214 -10.86 19.17 2.76
C PHE A 214 -12.32 19.34 3.17
N GLY A 215 -12.62 19.03 4.44
CA GLY A 215 -13.95 19.19 5.04
C GLY A 215 -13.93 20.30 6.09
N ILE A 216 -15.00 21.07 6.19
CA ILE A 216 -15.15 22.12 7.19
C ILE A 216 -16.56 22.06 7.75
N VAL A 217 -16.70 21.91 9.06
CA VAL A 217 -17.97 22.09 9.76
C VAL A 217 -18.03 23.53 10.27
N LEU A 218 -18.90 24.32 9.68
CA LEU A 218 -19.18 25.71 10.05
C LEU A 218 -20.31 25.71 11.08
N THR A 219 -19.95 25.82 12.35
CA THR A 219 -20.91 25.79 13.47
C THR A 219 -21.66 27.12 13.55
N HIS A 220 -22.95 27.05 13.92
CA HIS A 220 -23.81 28.24 14.08
C HIS A 220 -23.78 29.15 12.84
N THR A 221 -23.71 28.56 11.65
CA THR A 221 -23.67 29.30 10.40
C THR A 221 -24.90 28.96 9.58
N PRO A 222 -25.80 29.92 9.34
CA PRO A 222 -26.92 29.73 8.43
C PRO A 222 -26.46 29.60 6.99
N GLU A 223 -27.22 28.86 6.19
CA GLU A 223 -26.91 28.62 4.78
C GLU A 223 -26.76 29.90 3.96
N GLU A 224 -27.52 30.94 4.31
CA GLU A 224 -27.50 32.27 3.68
C GLU A 224 -26.12 32.93 3.70
N HIS A 225 -25.25 32.59 4.65
CA HIS A 225 -23.91 33.14 4.76
C HIS A 225 -22.87 32.39 3.89
N MET A 226 -23.24 31.24 3.27
CA MET A 226 -22.30 30.44 2.47
C MET A 226 -21.70 31.20 1.28
N PRO A 227 -22.43 32.02 0.52
CA PRO A 227 -21.82 32.80 -0.58
C PRO A 227 -20.65 33.68 -0.14
N ALA A 228 -20.72 34.31 1.03
CA ALA A 228 -19.65 35.15 1.57
C ALA A 228 -18.43 34.30 1.99
N VAL A 229 -18.67 33.15 2.64
CA VAL A 229 -17.61 32.22 3.03
C VAL A 229 -16.89 31.65 1.81
N LEU A 230 -17.65 31.26 0.79
CA LEU A 230 -17.11 30.71 -0.47
C LEU A 230 -16.31 31.76 -1.23
N ALA A 231 -16.79 32.98 -1.33
CA ALA A 231 -16.08 34.11 -1.99
C ALA A 231 -14.72 34.36 -1.31
N LYS A 232 -14.69 34.36 0.04
CA LYS A 232 -13.45 34.51 0.80
C LYS A 232 -12.48 33.38 0.55
N LEU A 233 -12.94 32.13 0.66
CA LEU A 233 -12.11 30.94 0.41
C LEU A 233 -11.55 30.91 -1.02
N LYS A 234 -12.39 31.21 -2.03
CA LYS A 234 -11.99 31.28 -3.43
C LYS A 234 -10.87 32.32 -3.63
N LYS A 235 -11.00 33.49 -3.06
CA LYS A 235 -9.99 34.57 -3.14
C LYS A 235 -8.65 34.12 -2.58
N GLU A 236 -8.66 33.48 -1.41
CA GLU A 236 -7.43 33.07 -0.71
C GLU A 236 -6.77 31.81 -1.30
N LEU A 237 -7.54 30.96 -2.00
CA LEU A 237 -7.07 29.69 -2.56
C LEU A 237 -6.78 29.75 -4.07
N ASP A 238 -7.07 30.86 -4.76
CA ASP A 238 -6.98 30.98 -6.22
C ASP A 238 -5.56 30.73 -6.76
N LYS A 239 -4.54 31.24 -6.08
CA LYS A 239 -3.16 31.24 -6.57
C LYS A 239 -2.17 30.72 -5.53
N TYR A 240 -1.36 29.78 -5.96
CA TYR A 240 -0.24 29.26 -5.18
C TYR A 240 1.09 29.61 -5.85
N ARG A 241 2.05 30.09 -5.06
CA ARG A 241 3.41 30.37 -5.54
C ARG A 241 4.31 29.17 -5.28
N LEU A 242 4.79 28.56 -6.35
CA LEU A 242 5.77 27.47 -6.32
C LEU A 242 7.13 27.94 -5.78
N GLN A 243 7.96 27.02 -5.34
CA GLN A 243 9.31 27.33 -4.88
C GLN A 243 10.18 28.00 -5.95
N ASN A 244 9.95 27.69 -7.23
CA ASN A 244 10.66 28.32 -8.36
C ASN A 244 10.16 29.75 -8.69
N GLY A 245 9.24 30.30 -7.88
CA GLY A 245 8.68 31.64 -8.03
C GLY A 245 7.49 31.76 -8.98
N LYS A 246 7.14 30.72 -9.74
CA LYS A 246 5.98 30.71 -10.65
C LYS A 246 4.68 30.56 -9.87
N TYR A 247 3.60 31.11 -10.41
CA TYR A 247 2.26 30.97 -9.86
C TYR A 247 1.49 29.85 -10.57
N VAL A 248 0.74 29.07 -9.82
CA VAL A 248 -0.17 28.04 -10.31
C VAL A 248 -1.56 28.35 -9.76
N SER A 249 -2.57 28.32 -10.62
CA SER A 249 -3.98 28.41 -10.22
C SER A 249 -4.43 27.05 -9.66
N ILE A 250 -5.11 27.08 -8.51
CA ILE A 250 -5.65 25.89 -7.86
C ILE A 250 -7.16 25.91 -8.05
N THR A 251 -7.70 24.84 -8.59
CA THR A 251 -9.13 24.72 -8.82
C THR A 251 -9.72 23.72 -7.83
N PHE A 252 -10.78 24.15 -7.16
CA PHE A 252 -11.55 23.29 -6.25
C PHE A 252 -12.97 23.12 -6.78
N ARG A 253 -13.46 21.89 -6.71
CA ARG A 253 -14.90 21.65 -6.70
C ARG A 253 -15.37 21.84 -5.26
N VAL A 254 -16.46 22.54 -5.09
CA VAL A 254 -16.99 22.93 -3.78
C VAL A 254 -18.43 22.48 -3.69
N CYS A 255 -18.76 21.76 -2.64
CA CYS A 255 -20.12 21.40 -2.28
C CYS A 255 -20.33 21.70 -0.80
N TYR A 256 -21.52 22.14 -0.43
CA TYR A 256 -21.91 22.33 0.97
C TYR A 256 -23.34 21.88 1.21
N LEU A 257 -23.60 21.42 2.43
CA LEU A 257 -24.91 20.95 2.84
C LEU A 257 -25.21 21.52 4.23
N ALA A 258 -26.34 22.20 4.35
CA ALA A 258 -26.85 22.64 5.64
C ALA A 258 -27.53 21.46 6.37
N TYR A 259 -27.41 21.45 7.69
CA TYR A 259 -28.12 20.45 8.50
C TYR A 259 -29.64 20.55 8.32
N ARG A 260 -30.23 19.37 8.05
CA ARG A 260 -31.68 19.17 7.96
C ARG A 260 -32.08 18.03 8.89
N LYS A 261 -33.29 18.08 9.45
CA LYS A 261 -33.80 17.09 10.42
C LYS A 261 -33.98 15.67 9.85
N ASP A 262 -34.03 15.53 8.54
CA ASP A 262 -34.10 14.24 7.82
C ASP A 262 -32.75 13.51 7.78
N LEU A 263 -31.66 14.23 7.99
CA LEU A 263 -30.29 13.69 8.00
C LEU A 263 -29.83 13.38 9.43
N GLN A 264 -30.22 12.22 9.93
CA GLN A 264 -30.02 11.84 11.35
C GLN A 264 -28.65 11.23 11.64
N THR A 265 -27.93 10.76 10.61
CA THR A 265 -26.63 10.14 10.78
C THR A 265 -25.55 10.81 9.94
N ALA A 266 -24.30 10.79 10.43
CA ALA A 266 -23.16 11.33 9.68
C ALA A 266 -22.98 10.63 8.33
N GLU A 267 -23.34 9.36 8.23
CA GLU A 267 -23.23 8.59 6.99
C GLU A 267 -24.26 9.03 5.94
N GLN A 268 -25.52 9.22 6.35
CA GLN A 268 -26.54 9.79 5.47
C GLN A 268 -26.16 11.20 4.99
N PHE A 269 -25.65 12.03 5.91
CA PHE A 269 -25.24 13.39 5.61
C PHE A 269 -24.08 13.43 4.58
N LEU A 270 -23.08 12.58 4.75
CA LEU A 270 -21.94 12.52 3.84
C LEU A 270 -22.33 11.93 2.47
N ASN A 271 -23.22 10.92 2.43
CA ASN A 271 -23.72 10.37 1.18
C ASN A 271 -24.51 11.40 0.38
N GLU A 272 -25.36 12.20 1.04
CA GLU A 272 -26.12 13.26 0.39
C GLU A 272 -25.17 14.35 -0.17
N LEU A 273 -24.16 14.74 0.61
CA LEU A 273 -23.15 15.68 0.17
C LEU A 273 -22.34 15.18 -1.05
N GLU A 274 -22.04 13.89 -1.09
CA GLU A 274 -21.34 13.28 -2.24
C GLU A 274 -22.25 13.22 -3.48
N ASN A 275 -23.55 12.92 -3.30
CA ASN A 275 -24.53 12.98 -4.38
C ASN A 275 -24.66 14.39 -4.97
N GLU A 276 -24.76 15.41 -4.14
CA GLU A 276 -24.77 16.81 -4.60
C GLU A 276 -23.48 17.20 -5.32
N MET A 277 -22.34 16.70 -4.84
CA MET A 277 -21.05 16.93 -5.52
C MET A 277 -21.00 16.31 -6.91
N MET A 278 -21.62 15.12 -7.11
CA MET A 278 -21.68 14.47 -8.42
C MET A 278 -22.67 15.16 -9.35
N MET A 279 -23.81 15.61 -8.87
CA MET A 279 -24.80 16.33 -9.69
C MET A 279 -24.32 17.68 -10.22
N ASN A 280 -23.44 18.33 -9.51
CA ASN A 280 -22.78 19.58 -9.96
C ASN A 280 -21.62 19.31 -10.96
N GLU A 281 -21.43 18.06 -11.42
CA GLU A 281 -20.49 17.68 -12.49
C GLU A 281 -21.09 17.77 -13.89
N LEU A 282 -22.42 17.88 -14.01
CA LEU A 282 -23.15 17.98 -15.29
C LEU A 282 -23.45 19.43 -15.61
#